data_5ea6c3935c84d03de42ae1f8bc5a5ffc
#
_entry.id   5ea6c3935c84d03de42ae1f8bc5a5ffc
#
_cell.length_a   1.000
_cell.length_b   1.000
_cell.length_c   1.000
_cell.angle_alpha   90.00
_cell.angle_beta   90.00
_cell.angle_gamma   90.00
#
_symmetry.space_group_name_H-M   'P 1'
#
loop_
_entity.id
_entity.type
_entity.pdbx_description
1 polymer ?
#
loop_
_entity_poly.entity_id
_entity_poly.type
_entity_poly.pdbx_seq_one_letter_code
_entity_poly.pdbx_strand_id
1 'polypeptide(L)'
;MSMTVNEIELIEGLAQEERMPKHIIGMDAHSRKVSLCISQARYGRDPLILRELSDVQLDSLESAYRRNVPTDSVTVIEASTNAFAIVKRLKRIGYHAKVVYSDILRGLSRKDRINDRIDASRLVVAYSRFGATREGIFVPSDKFASYRDLLFGYKNTVKDLTRISNRIWSFCSAPGMPLP
;
A
#
# COMPACT_ATOMS: atom_id res chain seq x y z
N MET A 1 -15.17 33.60 22.45
CA MET A 1 -13.95 33.30 21.68
C MET A 1 -14.40 32.75 20.34
N SER A 2 -14.37 33.55 19.28
CA SER A 2 -14.84 33.12 17.95
C SER A 2 -13.70 32.38 17.24
N MET A 3 -13.98 31.17 16.77
CA MET A 3 -13.04 30.40 15.96
C MET A 3 -12.81 31.10 14.62
N THR A 4 -11.60 31.07 14.14
CA THR A 4 -11.24 31.62 12.83
C THR A 4 -11.73 30.69 11.71
N VAL A 5 -11.94 31.24 10.51
CA VAL A 5 -12.37 30.47 9.33
C VAL A 5 -11.44 29.28 9.06
N ASN A 6 -10.12 29.47 9.24
CA ASN A 6 -9.13 28.40 9.08
C ASN A 6 -9.27 27.27 10.10
N GLU A 7 -9.67 27.58 11.35
CA GLU A 7 -9.92 26.57 12.38
C GLU A 7 -11.18 25.76 12.10
N ILE A 8 -12.20 26.41 11.53
CA ILE A 8 -13.45 25.74 11.12
C ILE A 8 -13.19 24.81 9.94
N GLU A 9 -12.47 25.28 8.92
CA GLU A 9 -12.08 24.43 7.77
C GLU A 9 -11.19 23.25 8.16
N LEU A 10 -10.30 23.45 9.15
CA LEU A 10 -9.46 22.39 9.68
C LEU A 10 -10.29 21.34 10.43
N ILE A 11 -11.26 21.77 11.24
CA ILE A 11 -12.14 20.87 12.00
C ILE A 11 -13.10 20.15 11.05
N GLU A 12 -13.65 20.82 10.05
CA GLU A 12 -14.50 20.20 9.04
C GLU A 12 -13.69 19.21 8.18
N GLY A 13 -12.43 19.52 7.84
CA GLY A 13 -11.52 18.61 7.17
C GLY A 13 -11.21 17.36 8.01
N LEU A 14 -10.93 17.53 9.30
CA LEU A 14 -10.73 16.43 10.24
C LEU A 14 -11.99 15.60 10.44
N ALA A 15 -13.17 16.22 10.54
CA ALA A 15 -14.45 15.54 10.68
C ALA A 15 -14.87 14.76 9.42
N GLN A 16 -14.42 15.17 8.24
CA GLN A 16 -14.60 14.40 7.00
C GLN A 16 -13.66 13.19 6.90
N GLU A 17 -12.45 13.28 7.47
CA GLU A 17 -11.52 12.13 7.56
C GLU A 17 -11.96 11.08 8.60
N GLU A 18 -12.72 11.47 9.65
CA GLU A 18 -13.16 10.56 10.71
C GLU A 18 -14.42 9.76 10.37
N ARG A 19 -15.15 10.03 9.28
CA ARG A 19 -16.26 9.17 8.86
C ARG A 19 -15.69 7.85 8.34
N MET A 20 -15.92 6.79 9.11
CA MET A 20 -15.63 5.42 8.62
C MET A 20 -16.32 5.23 7.26
N PRO A 21 -15.57 4.82 6.23
CA PRO A 21 -16.18 4.54 4.93
C PRO A 21 -17.22 3.43 5.10
N LYS A 22 -18.31 3.47 4.33
CA LYS A 22 -19.31 2.40 4.38
C LYS A 22 -18.75 1.05 3.94
N HIS A 23 -17.79 1.08 3.01
CA HIS A 23 -17.15 -0.11 2.50
C HIS A 23 -15.63 -0.01 2.59
N ILE A 24 -15.01 -1.12 2.98
CA ILE A 24 -13.56 -1.27 3.04
C ILE A 24 -13.17 -2.36 2.05
N ILE A 25 -12.22 -2.07 1.17
CA ILE A 25 -11.70 -2.98 0.18
C ILE A 25 -10.26 -3.30 0.54
N GLY A 26 -9.97 -4.55 0.91
CA GLY A 26 -8.60 -5.03 1.03
C GLY A 26 -8.08 -5.43 -0.34
N MET A 27 -6.87 -5.01 -0.68
CA MET A 27 -6.22 -5.40 -1.91
C MET A 27 -4.83 -5.94 -1.65
N ASP A 28 -4.62 -7.18 -2.00
CA ASP A 28 -3.29 -7.77 -2.11
C ASP A 28 -2.81 -7.65 -3.56
N ALA A 29 -1.66 -6.96 -3.74
CA ALA A 29 -1.16 -6.55 -5.05
C ALA A 29 0.12 -7.30 -5.43
N HIS A 30 0.03 -8.14 -6.45
CA HIS A 30 1.14 -8.82 -7.09
C HIS A 30 1.63 -8.10 -8.36
N SER A 31 2.63 -8.67 -9.04
CA SER A 31 3.24 -8.06 -10.24
C SER A 31 2.29 -7.84 -11.40
N ARG A 32 1.33 -8.73 -11.63
CA ARG A 32 0.42 -8.68 -12.78
C ARG A 32 -1.06 -8.81 -12.41
N LYS A 33 -1.36 -9.21 -11.20
CA LYS A 33 -2.70 -9.50 -10.71
C LYS A 33 -2.91 -8.94 -9.31
N VAL A 34 -4.16 -8.79 -8.91
CA VAL A 34 -4.57 -8.42 -7.57
C VAL A 34 -5.67 -9.34 -7.06
N SER A 35 -5.72 -9.51 -5.74
CA SER A 35 -6.84 -10.11 -5.04
C SER A 35 -7.57 -9.05 -4.26
N LEU A 36 -8.91 -9.04 -4.30
CA LEU A 36 -9.77 -8.05 -3.66
C LEU A 36 -10.68 -8.74 -2.65
N CYS A 37 -10.78 -8.16 -1.47
CA CYS A 37 -11.81 -8.48 -0.49
C CYS A 37 -12.70 -7.25 -0.30
N ILE A 38 -13.95 -7.34 -0.73
CA ILE A 38 -14.95 -6.28 -0.64
C ILE A 38 -15.77 -6.52 0.61
N SER A 39 -15.83 -5.52 1.50
CA SER A 39 -16.52 -5.65 2.77
C SER A 39 -17.34 -4.41 3.12
N GLN A 40 -18.35 -4.61 3.95
CA GLN A 40 -19.10 -3.55 4.59
C GLN A 40 -18.53 -3.29 5.98
N ALA A 41 -18.19 -2.04 6.27
CA ALA A 41 -17.71 -1.61 7.58
C ALA A 41 -18.83 -1.74 8.63
N ARG A 42 -18.45 -2.18 9.84
CA ARG A 42 -19.37 -2.27 10.99
C ARG A 42 -18.71 -1.65 12.21
N TYR A 43 -19.40 -0.72 12.82
CA TYR A 43 -18.90 -0.07 14.03
C TYR A 43 -18.78 -1.09 15.19
N GLY A 44 -17.61 -1.17 15.82
CA GLY A 44 -17.38 -2.03 16.99
C GLY A 44 -17.40 -3.54 16.72
N ARG A 45 -17.44 -3.96 15.45
CA ARG A 45 -17.44 -5.38 15.02
C ARG A 45 -16.54 -5.59 13.83
N ASP A 46 -16.20 -6.85 13.58
CA ASP A 46 -15.48 -7.21 12.35
C ASP A 46 -16.33 -6.88 11.11
N PRO A 47 -15.70 -6.42 10.02
CA PRO A 47 -16.40 -6.08 8.79
C PRO A 47 -17.09 -7.29 8.18
N LEU A 48 -18.24 -7.07 7.54
CA LEU A 48 -18.94 -8.12 6.82
C LEU A 48 -18.31 -8.28 5.43
N ILE A 49 -17.71 -9.42 5.16
CA ILE A 49 -17.21 -9.73 3.81
C ILE A 49 -18.41 -9.96 2.90
N LEU A 50 -18.50 -9.16 1.84
CA LEU A 50 -19.57 -9.23 0.83
C LEU A 50 -19.13 -10.06 -0.37
N ARG A 51 -17.87 -9.91 -0.79
CA ARG A 51 -17.34 -10.57 -1.99
C ARG A 51 -15.83 -10.63 -1.97
N GLU A 52 -15.29 -11.70 -2.52
CA GLU A 52 -13.86 -11.84 -2.81
C GLU A 52 -13.66 -12.08 -4.30
N LEU A 53 -12.65 -11.42 -4.87
CA LEU A 53 -12.24 -11.57 -6.26
C LEU A 53 -10.76 -11.93 -6.27
N SER A 54 -10.43 -13.09 -6.81
CA SER A 54 -9.04 -13.54 -6.96
C SER A 54 -8.58 -13.36 -8.40
N ASP A 55 -7.27 -13.21 -8.59
CA ASP A 55 -6.62 -13.20 -9.90
C ASP A 55 -7.13 -12.13 -10.89
N VAL A 56 -7.59 -10.98 -10.38
CA VAL A 56 -7.96 -9.84 -11.22
C VAL A 56 -6.70 -9.29 -11.89
N GLN A 57 -6.64 -9.35 -13.22
CA GLN A 57 -5.51 -8.83 -13.97
C GLN A 57 -5.43 -7.30 -13.84
N LEU A 58 -4.20 -6.75 -13.69
CA LEU A 58 -4.02 -5.30 -13.57
C LEU A 58 -4.58 -4.53 -14.77
N ASP A 59 -4.54 -5.10 -15.97
CA ASP A 59 -5.07 -4.45 -17.17
C ASP A 59 -6.61 -4.30 -17.11
N SER A 60 -7.30 -5.21 -16.43
CA SER A 60 -8.76 -5.16 -16.25
C SER A 60 -9.19 -4.54 -14.91
N LEU A 61 -8.25 -4.01 -14.10
CA LEU A 61 -8.52 -3.51 -12.75
C LEU A 61 -9.64 -2.47 -12.71
N GLU A 62 -9.59 -1.48 -13.60
CA GLU A 62 -10.56 -0.38 -13.63
C GLU A 62 -11.97 -0.87 -13.97
N SER A 63 -12.08 -1.79 -14.91
CA SER A 63 -13.36 -2.39 -15.26
C SER A 63 -13.92 -3.31 -14.16
N ALA A 64 -13.03 -4.01 -13.45
CA ALA A 64 -13.39 -4.81 -12.29
C ALA A 64 -13.90 -3.93 -11.14
N TYR A 65 -13.25 -2.79 -10.89
CA TYR A 65 -13.68 -1.83 -9.88
C TYR A 65 -15.05 -1.26 -10.18
N ARG A 66 -15.28 -0.72 -11.38
CA ARG A 66 -16.56 -0.14 -11.78
C ARG A 66 -17.73 -1.12 -11.67
N ARG A 67 -17.49 -2.43 -11.85
CA ARG A 67 -18.53 -3.47 -11.78
C ARG A 67 -18.80 -3.99 -10.38
N ASN A 68 -17.82 -3.99 -9.49
CA ASN A 68 -17.90 -4.75 -8.25
C ASN A 68 -17.72 -3.91 -6.98
N VAL A 69 -17.09 -2.73 -7.08
CA VAL A 69 -16.71 -1.94 -5.91
C VAL A 69 -17.64 -0.73 -5.76
N PRO A 70 -18.28 -0.55 -4.60
CA PRO A 70 -19.06 0.64 -4.32
C PRO A 70 -18.21 1.92 -4.34
N THR A 71 -18.78 3.03 -4.81
CA THR A 71 -18.05 4.31 -4.94
C THR A 71 -17.74 4.97 -3.59
N ASP A 72 -18.52 4.67 -2.55
CA ASP A 72 -18.36 5.13 -1.17
C ASP A 72 -17.40 4.23 -0.36
N SER A 73 -16.41 3.66 -1.03
CA SER A 73 -15.44 2.75 -0.45
C SER A 73 -14.06 3.39 -0.28
N VAL A 74 -13.28 2.84 0.65
CA VAL A 74 -11.83 3.05 0.74
C VAL A 74 -11.11 1.75 0.42
N THR A 75 -10.15 1.80 -0.50
CA THR A 75 -9.27 0.68 -0.80
C THR A 75 -8.00 0.77 0.03
N VAL A 76 -7.66 -0.32 0.69
CA VAL A 76 -6.45 -0.46 1.50
C VAL A 76 -5.51 -1.45 0.82
N ILE A 77 -4.30 -1.01 0.52
CA ILE A 77 -3.29 -1.78 -0.21
C ILE A 77 -2.04 -1.87 0.67
N GLU A 78 -1.48 -3.06 0.84
CA GLU A 78 -0.19 -3.20 1.50
C GLU A 78 0.93 -2.60 0.65
N ALA A 79 1.92 -1.98 1.31
CA ALA A 79 3.08 -1.40 0.65
C ALA A 79 3.84 -2.45 -0.18
N SER A 80 3.78 -2.33 -1.48
CA SER A 80 4.42 -3.18 -2.46
C SER A 80 4.94 -2.36 -3.64
N THR A 81 5.68 -2.98 -4.54
CA THR A 81 6.26 -2.32 -5.71
C THR A 81 5.19 -1.62 -6.57
N ASN A 82 3.99 -2.22 -6.69
CA ASN A 82 2.92 -1.71 -7.56
C ASN A 82 1.90 -0.84 -6.81
N ALA A 83 1.93 -0.80 -5.47
CA ALA A 83 0.88 -0.16 -4.66
C ALA A 83 0.64 1.31 -5.05
N PHE A 84 1.71 2.09 -5.23
CA PHE A 84 1.56 3.52 -5.60
C PHE A 84 0.95 3.72 -6.99
N ALA A 85 1.33 2.89 -7.97
CA ALA A 85 0.78 2.95 -9.32
C ALA A 85 -0.72 2.60 -9.30
N ILE A 86 -1.09 1.57 -8.54
CA ILE A 86 -2.49 1.15 -8.36
C ILE A 86 -3.31 2.26 -7.71
N VAL A 87 -2.82 2.87 -6.62
CA VAL A 87 -3.52 3.99 -5.95
C VAL A 87 -3.77 5.14 -6.93
N LYS A 88 -2.77 5.51 -7.74
CA LYS A 88 -2.92 6.57 -8.74
C LYS A 88 -3.96 6.22 -9.81
N ARG A 89 -4.00 4.96 -10.25
CA ARG A 89 -5.02 4.48 -11.20
C ARG A 89 -6.43 4.54 -10.60
N LEU A 90 -6.62 4.06 -9.37
CA LEU A 90 -7.91 4.08 -8.68
C LEU A 90 -8.41 5.50 -8.43
N LYS A 91 -7.52 6.41 -8.00
CA LYS A 91 -7.87 7.82 -7.82
C LYS A 91 -8.31 8.49 -9.13
N ARG A 92 -7.68 8.17 -10.26
CA ARG A 92 -8.09 8.70 -11.58
C ARG A 92 -9.51 8.31 -11.99
N ILE A 93 -9.98 7.16 -11.54
CA ILE A 93 -11.36 6.69 -11.81
C ILE A 93 -12.34 7.02 -10.67
N GLY A 94 -11.94 7.86 -9.69
CA GLY A 94 -12.80 8.40 -8.64
C GLY A 94 -12.90 7.55 -7.37
N TYR A 95 -12.04 6.54 -7.19
CA TYR A 95 -12.01 5.73 -5.96
C TYR A 95 -10.96 6.21 -4.98
N HIS A 96 -11.29 6.17 -3.70
CA HIS A 96 -10.34 6.43 -2.63
C HIS A 96 -9.46 5.20 -2.38
N ALA A 97 -8.15 5.42 -2.32
CA ALA A 97 -7.20 4.35 -2.03
C ALA A 97 -6.05 4.87 -1.17
N LYS A 98 -5.63 4.05 -0.21
CA LYS A 98 -4.53 4.30 0.73
C LYS A 98 -3.54 3.14 0.68
N VAL A 99 -2.24 3.44 0.80
CA VAL A 99 -1.21 2.43 1.00
C VAL A 99 -0.91 2.36 2.49
N VAL A 100 -0.81 1.18 3.05
CA VAL A 100 -0.51 0.95 4.46
C VAL A 100 0.76 0.11 4.62
N TYR A 101 1.43 0.24 5.76
CA TYR A 101 2.57 -0.60 6.08
C TYR A 101 2.12 -2.00 6.48
N SER A 102 2.95 -3.00 6.19
CA SER A 102 2.72 -4.41 6.58
C SER A 102 2.62 -4.62 8.10
N ASP A 103 3.10 -3.65 8.89
CA ASP A 103 3.00 -3.70 10.34
C ASP A 103 1.55 -3.67 10.85
N ILE A 104 0.60 -3.13 10.08
CA ILE A 104 -0.83 -3.17 10.41
C ILE A 104 -1.33 -4.63 10.53
N LEU A 105 -0.73 -5.57 9.79
CA LEU A 105 -1.07 -6.98 9.82
C LEU A 105 -0.45 -7.71 11.03
N ARG A 106 0.60 -7.16 11.65
CA ARG A 106 1.30 -7.80 12.78
C ARG A 106 0.44 -7.93 14.04
N GLY A 107 -0.58 -7.08 14.18
CA GLY A 107 -1.56 -7.14 15.27
C GLY A 107 -2.57 -8.30 15.13
N LEU A 108 -2.61 -8.97 13.99
CA LEU A 108 -3.49 -10.11 13.73
C LEU A 108 -2.74 -11.44 13.96
N SER A 109 -3.41 -12.41 14.57
CA SER A 109 -2.82 -13.71 14.92
C SER A 109 -2.21 -14.44 13.71
N ARG A 110 -1.03 -15.07 13.92
CA ARG A 110 -0.22 -15.74 12.89
C ARG A 110 -0.72 -17.13 12.45
N LYS A 111 -1.87 -17.61 12.92
CA LYS A 111 -2.23 -19.04 12.84
C LYS A 111 -2.72 -19.55 11.49
N ASP A 112 -2.90 -18.71 10.46
CA ASP A 112 -3.45 -19.15 9.19
C ASP A 112 -2.43 -19.12 8.07
N ARG A 113 -2.47 -20.14 7.20
CA ARG A 113 -1.58 -20.30 6.06
C ARG A 113 -1.66 -19.08 5.14
N ILE A 114 -0.50 -18.62 4.68
CA ILE A 114 -0.34 -17.53 3.73
C ILE A 114 -1.00 -17.94 2.40
N ASN A 115 -2.07 -17.22 2.05
CA ASN A 115 -2.76 -17.35 0.76
C ASN A 115 -3.23 -15.94 0.37
N ASP A 116 -3.03 -15.55 -0.88
CA ASP A 116 -3.36 -14.21 -1.42
C ASP A 116 -4.79 -13.75 -1.06
N ARG A 117 -5.71 -14.69 -0.99
CA ARG A 117 -7.11 -14.44 -0.61
C ARG A 117 -7.26 -14.07 0.86
N ILE A 118 -6.48 -14.71 1.72
CA ILE A 118 -6.46 -14.47 3.17
C ILE A 118 -5.82 -13.10 3.45
N ASP A 119 -4.82 -12.70 2.69
CA ASP A 119 -4.11 -11.45 2.91
C ASP A 119 -4.98 -10.23 2.58
N ALA A 120 -5.77 -10.27 1.53
CA ALA A 120 -6.74 -9.22 1.22
C ALA A 120 -7.82 -9.07 2.32
N SER A 121 -8.36 -10.17 2.84
CA SER A 121 -9.34 -10.14 3.92
C SER A 121 -8.75 -9.67 5.25
N ARG A 122 -7.50 -10.05 5.54
CA ARG A 122 -6.76 -9.57 6.72
C ARG A 122 -6.53 -8.06 6.69
N LEU A 123 -6.23 -7.49 5.53
CA LEU A 123 -6.12 -6.03 5.35
C LEU A 123 -7.42 -5.32 5.73
N VAL A 124 -8.56 -5.87 5.33
CA VAL A 124 -9.88 -5.32 5.70
C VAL A 124 -10.08 -5.33 7.22
N VAL A 125 -9.84 -6.47 7.86
CA VAL A 125 -10.00 -6.61 9.32
C VAL A 125 -9.01 -5.72 10.06
N ALA A 126 -7.74 -5.69 9.65
CA ALA A 126 -6.72 -4.86 10.25
C ALA A 126 -7.06 -3.36 10.13
N TYR A 127 -7.50 -2.94 8.96
CA TYR A 127 -7.90 -1.56 8.74
C TYR A 127 -9.15 -1.18 9.54
N SER A 128 -10.15 -2.07 9.62
CA SER A 128 -11.35 -1.83 10.42
C SER A 128 -11.03 -1.66 11.92
N ARG A 129 -10.08 -2.43 12.45
CA ARG A 129 -9.70 -2.37 13.87
C ARG A 129 -8.73 -1.25 14.20
N PHE A 130 -7.80 -0.94 13.32
CA PHE A 130 -6.65 -0.07 13.61
C PHE A 130 -6.49 1.11 12.63
N GLY A 131 -7.16 1.09 11.49
CA GLY A 131 -6.87 1.96 10.36
C GLY A 131 -7.45 3.36 10.45
N ALA A 132 -8.49 3.56 11.26
CA ALA A 132 -9.07 4.90 11.45
C ALA A 132 -8.09 5.89 12.15
N THR A 133 -7.09 5.34 12.86
CA THR A 133 -6.09 6.13 13.60
C THR A 133 -4.72 6.20 12.90
N ARG A 134 -4.53 5.52 11.76
CA ARG A 134 -3.24 5.49 11.06
C ARG A 134 -3.31 6.19 9.71
N GLU A 135 -2.47 7.19 9.56
CA GLU A 135 -2.23 7.81 8.26
C GLU A 135 -1.72 6.78 7.26
N GLY A 136 -2.25 6.83 6.03
CA GLY A 136 -1.70 6.05 4.93
C GLY A 136 -0.30 6.54 4.55
N ILE A 137 0.47 5.68 3.88
CA ILE A 137 1.77 6.07 3.33
C ILE A 137 1.55 7.16 2.27
N PHE A 138 2.33 8.22 2.35
CA PHE A 138 2.31 9.29 1.35
C PHE A 138 2.60 8.73 -0.05
N VAL A 139 1.69 8.95 -0.98
CA VAL A 139 1.83 8.56 -2.39
C VAL A 139 2.42 9.75 -3.16
N PRO A 140 3.70 9.68 -3.57
CA PRO A 140 4.35 10.79 -4.24
C PRO A 140 3.74 11.09 -5.60
N SER A 141 3.78 12.37 -6.03
CA SER A 141 3.45 12.76 -7.40
C SER A 141 4.38 12.05 -8.40
N ASP A 142 4.00 12.04 -9.69
CA ASP A 142 4.82 11.35 -10.72
C ASP A 142 6.23 11.96 -10.82
N LYS A 143 6.35 13.28 -10.67
CA LYS A 143 7.64 13.97 -10.64
C LYS A 143 8.54 13.49 -9.48
N PHE A 144 8.01 13.40 -8.26
CA PHE A 144 8.76 12.90 -7.11
C PHE A 144 9.03 11.40 -7.18
N ALA A 145 8.12 10.62 -7.78
CA ALA A 145 8.34 9.20 -8.03
C ALA A 145 9.56 8.98 -8.94
N SER A 146 9.66 9.75 -10.04
CA SER A 146 10.79 9.67 -10.98
C SER A 146 12.13 10.02 -10.30
N TYR A 147 12.16 11.08 -9.47
CA TYR A 147 13.37 11.40 -8.70
C TYR A 147 13.75 10.31 -7.71
N ARG A 148 12.79 9.72 -7.02
CA ARG A 148 13.04 8.62 -6.10
C ARG A 148 13.60 7.40 -6.81
N ASP A 149 13.06 7.05 -7.97
CA ASP A 149 13.50 5.90 -8.76
C ASP A 149 14.93 6.13 -9.29
N LEU A 150 15.26 7.35 -9.70
CA LEU A 150 16.61 7.74 -10.08
C LEU A 150 17.59 7.61 -8.92
N LEU A 151 17.23 8.13 -7.72
CA LEU A 151 18.04 8.01 -6.52
C LEU A 151 18.22 6.56 -6.08
N PHE A 152 17.19 5.75 -6.22
CA PHE A 152 17.26 4.31 -5.90
C PHE A 152 18.20 3.58 -6.86
N GLY A 153 18.10 3.87 -8.16
CA GLY A 153 19.02 3.36 -9.18
C GLY A 153 20.46 3.74 -8.87
N TYR A 154 20.72 5.02 -8.60
CA TYR A 154 22.05 5.50 -8.21
C TYR A 154 22.60 4.76 -6.98
N LYS A 155 21.83 4.67 -5.91
CA LYS A 155 22.24 3.96 -4.67
C LYS A 155 22.57 2.49 -4.93
N ASN A 156 21.80 1.82 -5.79
CA ASN A 156 22.07 0.42 -6.13
C ASN A 156 23.35 0.29 -6.94
N THR A 157 23.58 1.16 -7.91
CA THR A 157 24.82 1.18 -8.71
C THR A 157 26.05 1.40 -7.81
N VAL A 158 25.98 2.32 -6.84
CA VAL A 158 27.07 2.54 -5.88
C VAL A 158 27.32 1.29 -5.02
N LYS A 159 26.26 0.62 -4.56
CA LYS A 159 26.40 -0.64 -3.80
C LYS A 159 27.05 -1.74 -4.65
N ASP A 160 26.69 -1.85 -5.92
CA ASP A 160 27.27 -2.85 -6.83
C ASP A 160 28.74 -2.55 -7.12
N LEU A 161 29.09 -1.27 -7.32
CA LEU A 161 30.47 -0.83 -7.46
C LEU A 161 31.30 -1.23 -6.23
N THR A 162 30.81 -0.92 -5.03
CA THR A 162 31.46 -1.30 -3.77
C THR A 162 31.64 -2.82 -3.65
N ARG A 163 30.62 -3.58 -4.04
CA ARG A 163 30.67 -5.06 -4.01
C ARG A 163 31.72 -5.60 -4.97
N ILE A 164 31.79 -5.05 -6.17
CA ILE A 164 32.80 -5.42 -7.17
C ILE A 164 34.19 -5.05 -6.67
N SER A 165 34.41 -3.84 -6.18
CA SER A 165 35.67 -3.40 -5.60
C SER A 165 36.14 -4.33 -4.48
N ASN A 166 35.25 -4.66 -3.54
CA ASN A 166 35.59 -5.58 -2.45
C ASN A 166 35.97 -6.99 -2.96
N ARG A 167 35.33 -7.47 -4.03
CA ARG A 167 35.73 -8.75 -4.67
C ARG A 167 37.13 -8.67 -5.27
N ILE A 168 37.43 -7.59 -5.99
CA ILE A 168 38.78 -7.39 -6.58
C ILE A 168 39.82 -7.36 -5.46
N TRP A 169 39.61 -6.59 -4.40
CA TRP A 169 40.47 -6.52 -3.24
C TRP A 169 40.68 -7.90 -2.58
N SER A 170 39.62 -8.68 -2.45
CA SER A 170 39.69 -10.04 -1.91
C SER A 170 40.60 -10.96 -2.76
N PHE A 171 40.53 -10.85 -4.08
CA PHE A 171 41.45 -11.59 -4.97
C PHE A 171 42.89 -11.10 -4.86
N CYS A 172 43.09 -9.78 -4.84
CA CYS A 172 44.43 -9.19 -4.72
C CYS A 172 45.07 -9.45 -3.35
N SER A 173 44.28 -9.66 -2.30
CA SER A 173 44.73 -9.96 -0.95
C SER A 173 45.06 -11.46 -0.75
N ALA A 174 44.92 -12.29 -1.78
CA ALA A 174 45.32 -13.69 -1.70
C ALA A 174 46.84 -13.82 -1.47
N PRO A 175 47.29 -14.79 -0.66
CA PRO A 175 48.71 -14.94 -0.36
C PRO A 175 49.59 -15.05 -1.64
N GLY A 176 50.57 -14.17 -1.77
CA GLY A 176 51.52 -14.16 -2.88
C GLY A 176 51.17 -13.22 -4.05
N MET A 177 50.07 -12.50 -4.01
CA MET A 177 49.75 -11.50 -5.04
C MET A 177 50.10 -10.09 -4.53
N PRO A 178 51.00 -9.33 -5.22
CA PRO A 178 51.28 -7.95 -4.83
C PRO A 178 50.05 -7.10 -5.03
N LEU A 179 49.70 -6.31 -4.03
CA LEU A 179 48.62 -5.29 -4.15
C LEU A 179 49.13 -4.17 -5.09
N PRO A 180 48.30 -3.67 -6.00
CA PRO A 180 48.59 -2.52 -6.83
C PRO A 180 48.76 -1.23 -6.04
#